data_0eac79b5c4f2efb5780cc7cc88175853
#
_entry.id   0eac79b5c4f2efb5780cc7cc88175853
#
_cell.length_a   1.000
_cell.length_b   1.000
_cell.length_c   1.000
_cell.angle_alpha   90.00
_cell.angle_beta   90.00
_cell.angle_gamma   90.00
#
_symmetry.space_group_name_H-M   'P 1'
#
loop_
_entity.id
_entity.type
_entity.pdbx_description
1 polymer ?
#
loop_
_entity_poly.entity_id
_entity_poly.type
_entity_poly.pdbx_seq_one_letter_code
_entity_poly.pdbx_strand_id
1 'polypeptide(L)'
;LEGDGVVIKGTKKRLEFHRYQVCEDIINLSKTRRKRVQAKEFVSLSRLDALQEIKAYLANTYDLSNTLIISNADGGAGYAKKDFDEIVGYCRQHEHFLDVFHLNKKIKDRLSFMPAMQGKLISAVEFKYDRHLTDVILDTIESNLIDELNTPENHENLRRLRSYLHRRWVDIKTFKMRHLSVIKAIGCCESNTYRVKGQGKYWSEDGAEGILRVLTCIKNNELEYWLSSEFAGGQLDIGDQEELKGAVRANL
;
A
#
# COMPACT_ATOMS: atom_id res chain seq x y z
N LEU A 1 -5.75 2.75 7.78
CA LEU A 1 -5.71 3.39 6.48
C LEU A 1 -4.44 2.95 5.74
N GLU A 2 -4.56 2.46 4.52
CA GLU A 2 -3.44 2.03 3.70
C GLU A 2 -3.57 2.64 2.30
N GLY A 3 -2.44 2.88 1.64
CA GLY A 3 -2.40 3.45 0.28
C GLY A 3 -1.20 2.95 -0.52
N ASP A 4 -1.42 2.75 -1.82
CA ASP A 4 -0.38 2.32 -2.76
C ASP A 4 -0.74 2.72 -4.19
N GLY A 5 0.28 2.96 -5.01
CA GLY A 5 0.17 3.18 -6.44
C GLY A 5 0.52 1.91 -7.23
N VAL A 6 -0.36 1.48 -8.11
CA VAL A 6 -0.12 0.29 -8.93
C VAL A 6 0.01 0.64 -10.40
N VAL A 7 1.20 0.42 -10.96
CA VAL A 7 1.48 0.65 -12.38
C VAL A 7 1.12 -0.60 -13.19
N ILE A 8 0.26 -0.42 -14.20
CA ILE A 8 -0.16 -1.45 -15.15
C ILE A 8 0.23 -1.08 -16.58
N LYS A 9 0.18 -2.07 -17.48
CA LYS A 9 0.46 -1.85 -18.91
C LYS A 9 -0.79 -1.30 -19.59
N GLY A 10 -0.72 -0.07 -20.06
CA GLY A 10 -1.73 0.49 -20.96
C GLY A 10 -1.41 0.22 -22.43
N THR A 11 -2.40 0.36 -23.30
CA THR A 11 -2.24 0.17 -24.76
C THR A 11 -1.35 1.22 -25.41
N LYS A 12 -1.37 2.45 -24.89
CA LYS A 12 -0.58 3.58 -25.39
C LYS A 12 0.55 4.00 -24.46
N LYS A 13 0.31 3.96 -23.15
CA LYS A 13 1.24 4.37 -22.11
C LYS A 13 1.09 3.47 -20.87
N ARG A 14 2.00 3.56 -19.91
CA ARG A 14 1.78 2.98 -18.60
C ARG A 14 0.68 3.77 -17.88
N LEU A 15 -0.24 3.05 -17.24
CA LEU A 15 -1.29 3.62 -16.41
C LEU A 15 -0.93 3.35 -14.95
N GLU A 16 -1.17 4.31 -14.08
CA GLU A 16 -1.07 4.14 -12.64
C GLU A 16 -2.46 4.33 -12.04
N PHE A 17 -2.90 3.37 -11.24
CA PHE A 17 -4.08 3.56 -10.42
C PHE A 17 -3.68 3.74 -8.96
N HIS A 18 -4.39 4.64 -8.32
CA HIS A 18 -4.20 5.02 -6.94
C HIS A 18 -5.23 4.29 -6.09
N ARG A 19 -4.74 3.60 -5.07
CA ARG A 19 -5.56 2.75 -4.24
C ARG A 19 -5.40 3.11 -2.79
N TYR A 20 -6.52 3.30 -2.12
CA TYR A 20 -6.61 3.49 -0.68
C TYR A 20 -7.58 2.48 -0.09
N GLN A 21 -7.32 2.09 1.15
CA GLN A 21 -8.20 1.21 1.90
C GLN A 21 -8.30 1.69 3.34
N VAL A 22 -9.54 1.72 3.85
CA VAL A 22 -9.87 1.94 5.26
C VAL A 22 -10.33 0.63 5.86
N CYS A 23 -10.02 0.34 7.11
CA CYS A 23 -10.66 -0.68 7.91
C CYS A 23 -10.68 -0.25 9.38
N GLU A 24 -11.68 -0.69 10.12
CA GLU A 24 -11.85 -0.32 11.53
C GLU A 24 -10.95 -1.14 12.44
N ASP A 25 -10.75 -2.43 12.10
CA ASP A 25 -9.94 -3.35 12.88
C ASP A 25 -9.37 -4.48 12.01
N ILE A 26 -8.46 -5.24 12.61
CA ILE A 26 -7.85 -6.41 12.01
C ILE A 26 -7.90 -7.56 13.00
N ILE A 27 -8.71 -8.56 12.74
CA ILE A 27 -8.85 -9.73 13.59
C ILE A 27 -8.01 -10.91 13.10
N ASN A 28 -7.45 -11.67 14.03
CA ASN A 28 -6.73 -12.90 13.73
C ASN A 28 -7.74 -14.05 13.60
N LEU A 29 -7.84 -14.65 12.41
CA LEU A 29 -8.62 -15.87 12.18
C LEU A 29 -7.81 -17.12 12.53
N SER A 30 -6.49 -17.06 12.41
CA SER A 30 -5.54 -18.11 12.78
C SER A 30 -4.15 -17.50 13.02
N LYS A 31 -3.13 -18.32 13.32
CA LYS A 31 -1.73 -17.86 13.46
C LYS A 31 -1.19 -17.15 12.21
N THR A 32 -1.71 -17.50 11.03
CA THR A 32 -1.20 -16.96 9.75
C THR A 32 -2.25 -16.18 8.96
N ARG A 33 -3.54 -16.24 9.34
CA ARG A 33 -4.63 -15.62 8.60
C ARG A 33 -5.29 -14.50 9.41
N ARG A 34 -5.39 -13.34 8.79
CA ARG A 34 -6.04 -12.15 9.35
C ARG A 34 -7.20 -11.71 8.46
N LYS A 35 -8.20 -11.08 9.06
CA LYS A 35 -9.35 -10.48 8.37
C LYS A 35 -9.49 -9.04 8.81
N ARG A 36 -9.74 -8.15 7.86
CA ARG A 36 -10.11 -6.76 8.11
C ARG A 36 -11.58 -6.68 8.44
N VAL A 37 -11.90 -5.81 9.37
CA VAL A 37 -13.27 -5.52 9.81
C VAL A 37 -13.69 -4.21 9.14
N GLN A 38 -14.89 -4.16 8.58
CA GLN A 38 -15.46 -2.98 7.91
C GLN A 38 -14.49 -2.37 6.89
N ALA A 39 -13.90 -3.22 6.03
CA ALA A 39 -12.93 -2.76 5.04
C ALA A 39 -13.63 -2.13 3.84
N LYS A 40 -13.18 -0.92 3.45
CA LYS A 40 -13.64 -0.22 2.26
C LYS A 40 -12.45 0.21 1.41
N GLU A 41 -12.54 -0.03 0.09
CA GLU A 41 -11.52 0.34 -0.89
C GLU A 41 -11.97 1.51 -1.77
N PHE A 42 -11.00 2.33 -2.16
CA PHE A 42 -11.13 3.46 -3.06
C PHE A 42 -10.04 3.33 -4.12
N VAL A 43 -10.43 3.27 -5.41
CA VAL A 43 -9.48 3.06 -6.50
C VAL A 43 -9.85 3.95 -7.67
N SER A 44 -8.90 4.71 -8.20
CA SER A 44 -9.07 5.52 -9.40
C SER A 44 -7.77 5.64 -10.19
N LEU A 45 -7.86 5.88 -11.50
CA LEU A 45 -6.74 6.35 -12.33
C LEU A 45 -6.37 7.80 -12.00
N SER A 46 -7.29 8.57 -11.43
CA SER A 46 -7.06 9.91 -10.92
C SER A 46 -6.76 9.84 -9.41
N ARG A 47 -5.55 10.26 -9.03
CA ARG A 47 -5.19 10.36 -7.61
C ARG A 47 -6.10 11.33 -6.86
N LEU A 48 -6.47 12.42 -7.49
CA LEU A 48 -7.32 13.43 -6.86
C LEU A 48 -8.70 12.86 -6.54
N ASP A 49 -9.30 12.10 -7.46
CA ASP A 49 -10.61 11.50 -7.24
C ASP A 49 -10.58 10.47 -6.12
N ALA A 50 -9.56 9.57 -6.12
CA ALA A 50 -9.38 8.62 -5.04
C ALA A 50 -9.20 9.30 -3.67
N LEU A 51 -8.47 10.44 -3.61
CA LEU A 51 -8.31 11.23 -2.41
C LEU A 51 -9.61 11.89 -1.96
N GLN A 52 -10.40 12.44 -2.88
CA GLN A 52 -11.68 13.08 -2.57
C GLN A 52 -12.69 12.06 -2.04
N GLU A 53 -12.78 10.89 -2.68
CA GLU A 53 -13.68 9.81 -2.24
C GLU A 53 -13.35 9.33 -0.82
N ILE A 54 -12.08 9.07 -0.53
CA ILE A 54 -11.70 8.60 0.81
C ILE A 54 -11.88 9.68 1.88
N LYS A 55 -11.59 10.95 1.58
CA LYS A 55 -11.83 12.08 2.48
C LYS A 55 -13.32 12.21 2.81
N ALA A 56 -14.17 12.18 1.78
CA ALA A 56 -15.62 12.25 1.95
C ALA A 56 -16.14 11.07 2.78
N TYR A 57 -15.66 9.86 2.51
CA TYR A 57 -16.04 8.68 3.28
C TYR A 57 -15.66 8.80 4.76
N LEU A 58 -14.41 9.18 5.06
CA LEU A 58 -13.95 9.35 6.44
C LEU A 58 -14.78 10.40 7.18
N ALA A 59 -15.00 11.56 6.57
CA ALA A 59 -15.75 12.66 7.18
C ALA A 59 -17.23 12.33 7.42
N ASN A 60 -17.84 11.51 6.55
CA ASN A 60 -19.26 11.15 6.67
C ASN A 60 -19.50 9.92 7.55
N THR A 61 -18.46 9.12 7.82
CA THR A 61 -18.63 7.82 8.51
C THR A 61 -18.12 7.84 9.95
N TYR A 62 -17.09 8.65 10.24
CA TYR A 62 -16.40 8.60 11.53
C TYR A 62 -16.31 9.96 12.23
N ASP A 63 -16.41 9.96 13.56
CA ASP A 63 -15.99 11.10 14.38
C ASP A 63 -14.46 11.06 14.52
N LEU A 64 -13.78 11.74 13.60
CA LEU A 64 -12.32 11.76 13.58
C LEU A 64 -11.72 12.50 14.80
N SER A 65 -12.46 13.41 15.44
CA SER A 65 -11.99 14.14 16.62
C SER A 65 -11.70 13.22 17.81
N ASN A 66 -12.33 12.06 17.86
CA ASN A 66 -12.14 11.03 18.88
C ASN A 66 -11.41 9.77 18.39
N THR A 67 -10.97 9.76 17.12
CA THR A 67 -10.42 8.55 16.47
C THR A 67 -8.89 8.58 16.43
N LEU A 68 -8.25 7.46 16.81
CA LEU A 68 -6.86 7.16 16.47
C LEU A 68 -6.81 6.58 15.06
N ILE A 69 -6.14 7.26 14.15
CA ILE A 69 -5.92 6.79 12.79
C ILE A 69 -4.51 6.25 12.65
N ILE A 70 -4.41 5.05 12.11
CA ILE A 70 -3.16 4.41 11.77
C ILE A 70 -3.08 4.31 10.25
N SER A 71 -2.02 4.85 9.67
CA SER A 71 -1.76 4.71 8.25
C SER A 71 -0.48 3.92 7.97
N ASN A 72 -0.47 3.21 6.84
CA ASN A 72 0.68 2.43 6.38
C ASN A 72 0.83 2.54 4.86
N ALA A 73 2.06 2.77 4.39
CA ALA A 73 2.37 2.84 2.97
C ALA A 73 3.86 2.55 2.69
N ASP A 74 4.22 2.40 1.43
CA ASP A 74 5.61 2.18 1.00
C ASP A 74 6.50 3.45 1.08
N GLY A 75 5.88 4.61 1.35
CA GLY A 75 6.54 5.91 1.39
C GLY A 75 6.95 6.44 0.03
N GLY A 76 6.36 5.94 -1.05
CA GLY A 76 6.49 6.46 -2.41
C GLY A 76 5.93 7.87 -2.57
N ALA A 77 6.08 8.43 -3.77
CA ALA A 77 5.53 9.73 -4.10
C ALA A 77 3.99 9.69 -4.02
N GLY A 78 3.40 10.55 -3.21
CA GLY A 78 1.96 10.58 -2.97
C GLY A 78 1.44 9.64 -1.88
N TYR A 79 2.34 8.89 -1.22
CA TYR A 79 2.03 7.95 -0.14
C TYR A 79 2.95 8.14 1.07
N ALA A 80 3.36 9.37 1.31
CA ALA A 80 4.12 9.76 2.49
C ALA A 80 3.18 10.21 3.62
N LYS A 81 3.69 10.33 4.83
CA LYS A 81 2.90 10.80 6.00
C LYS A 81 2.08 12.04 5.69
N LYS A 82 2.66 13.05 5.04
CA LYS A 82 1.98 14.30 4.68
C LYS A 82 0.74 14.10 3.82
N ASP A 83 0.78 13.11 2.92
CA ASP A 83 -0.35 12.79 2.03
C ASP A 83 -1.49 12.17 2.84
N PHE A 84 -1.17 11.34 3.83
CA PHE A 84 -2.15 10.80 4.77
C PHE A 84 -2.64 11.84 5.78
N ASP A 85 -1.78 12.75 6.25
CA ASP A 85 -2.21 13.88 7.07
C ASP A 85 -3.26 14.73 6.34
N GLU A 86 -3.11 14.90 5.02
CA GLU A 86 -4.11 15.59 4.20
C GLU A 86 -5.43 14.80 4.08
N ILE A 87 -5.35 13.48 3.96
CA ILE A 87 -6.54 12.61 3.89
C ILE A 87 -7.35 12.67 5.18
N VAL A 88 -6.68 12.52 6.33
CA VAL A 88 -7.36 12.44 7.63
C VAL A 88 -7.78 13.80 8.16
N GLY A 89 -7.15 14.88 7.73
CA GLY A 89 -7.43 16.22 8.21
C GLY A 89 -7.26 16.35 9.73
N TYR A 90 -8.28 16.94 10.41
CA TYR A 90 -8.28 17.01 11.86
C TYR A 90 -8.76 15.70 12.46
N CYS A 91 -7.90 15.05 13.25
CA CYS A 91 -8.24 13.83 14.00
C CYS A 91 -7.58 13.88 15.38
N ARG A 92 -8.04 13.00 16.30
CA ARG A 92 -7.47 12.92 17.66
C ARG A 92 -5.97 12.62 17.63
N GLN A 93 -5.56 11.65 16.84
CA GLN A 93 -4.17 11.21 16.70
C GLN A 93 -3.99 10.48 15.36
N HIS A 94 -2.91 10.82 14.65
CA HIS A 94 -2.53 10.11 13.43
C HIS A 94 -1.12 9.51 13.58
N GLU A 95 -1.01 8.20 13.42
CA GLU A 95 0.23 7.45 13.45
C GLU A 95 0.51 6.84 12.08
N HIS A 96 1.58 7.28 11.43
CA HIS A 96 2.01 6.78 10.13
C HIS A 96 3.14 5.77 10.27
N PHE A 97 3.04 4.65 9.55
CA PHE A 97 4.05 3.58 9.50
C PHE A 97 4.52 3.35 8.08
N LEU A 98 5.81 3.08 7.96
CA LEU A 98 6.37 2.59 6.72
C LEU A 98 6.11 1.09 6.57
N ASP A 99 5.71 0.65 5.38
CA ASP A 99 5.50 -0.77 5.11
C ASP A 99 6.82 -1.55 5.21
N VAL A 100 6.83 -2.55 6.11
CA VAL A 100 8.04 -3.33 6.45
C VAL A 100 8.50 -4.21 5.29
N PHE A 101 7.57 -4.73 4.49
CA PHE A 101 7.92 -5.53 3.33
C PHE A 101 8.69 -4.69 2.30
N HIS A 102 8.18 -3.50 1.99
CA HIS A 102 8.82 -2.56 1.06
C HIS A 102 10.14 -2.00 1.60
N LEU A 103 10.22 -1.75 2.92
CA LEU A 103 11.48 -1.36 3.57
C LEU A 103 12.55 -2.45 3.37
N ASN A 104 12.22 -3.69 3.73
CA ASN A 104 13.15 -4.82 3.64
C ASN A 104 13.53 -5.12 2.19
N LYS A 105 12.57 -5.06 1.27
CA LYS A 105 12.84 -5.19 -0.17
C LYS A 105 13.81 -4.11 -0.64
N LYS A 106 13.58 -2.85 -0.28
CA LYS A 106 14.45 -1.73 -0.67
C LYS A 106 15.87 -1.86 -0.12
N ILE A 107 16.05 -2.35 1.12
CA ILE A 107 17.37 -2.67 1.67
C ILE A 107 18.04 -3.76 0.84
N LYS A 108 17.33 -4.85 0.55
CA LYS A 108 17.88 -5.97 -0.23
C LYS A 108 18.24 -5.57 -1.66
N ASP A 109 17.37 -4.85 -2.34
CA ASP A 109 17.59 -4.40 -3.71
C ASP A 109 18.79 -3.46 -3.80
N ARG A 110 18.89 -2.49 -2.87
CA ARG A 110 19.99 -1.51 -2.85
C ARG A 110 21.34 -2.08 -2.39
N LEU A 111 21.32 -3.16 -1.61
CA LEU A 111 22.53 -3.88 -1.15
C LEU A 111 22.68 -5.24 -1.85
N SER A 112 22.19 -5.38 -3.08
CA SER A 112 22.35 -6.62 -3.86
C SER A 112 23.81 -6.99 -4.10
N PHE A 113 24.70 -5.99 -4.15
CA PHE A 113 26.16 -6.15 -4.29
C PHE A 113 26.85 -6.65 -3.00
N MET A 114 26.20 -6.57 -1.83
CA MET A 114 26.77 -7.01 -0.54
C MET A 114 25.71 -7.75 0.33
N PRO A 115 25.25 -8.95 -0.08
CA PRO A 115 24.14 -9.65 0.57
C PRO A 115 24.38 -9.96 2.05
N ALA A 116 25.65 -10.19 2.44
CA ALA A 116 26.02 -10.50 3.83
C ALA A 116 25.70 -9.37 4.83
N MET A 117 25.57 -8.13 4.36
CA MET A 117 25.27 -6.96 5.19
C MET A 117 23.77 -6.67 5.29
N GLN A 118 22.93 -7.22 4.39
CA GLN A 118 21.49 -6.98 4.37
C GLN A 118 20.81 -7.33 5.69
N GLY A 119 21.07 -8.54 6.22
CA GLY A 119 20.47 -9.01 7.48
C GLY A 119 20.91 -8.18 8.69
N LYS A 120 22.17 -7.74 8.72
CA LYS A 120 22.68 -6.87 9.78
C LYS A 120 22.00 -5.51 9.78
N LEU A 121 21.84 -4.90 8.59
CA LEU A 121 21.18 -3.62 8.44
C LEU A 121 19.69 -3.71 8.78
N ILE A 122 18.97 -4.73 8.29
CA ILE A 122 17.56 -4.98 8.64
C ILE A 122 17.41 -5.12 10.16
N SER A 123 18.31 -5.87 10.82
CA SER A 123 18.28 -6.02 12.28
C SER A 123 18.45 -4.70 13.02
N ALA A 124 19.40 -3.86 12.60
CA ALA A 124 19.63 -2.56 13.22
C ALA A 124 18.43 -1.60 13.02
N VAL A 125 17.85 -1.60 11.84
CA VAL A 125 16.77 -0.69 11.45
C VAL A 125 15.41 -1.12 12.04
N GLU A 126 15.02 -2.38 11.85
CA GLU A 126 13.66 -2.85 12.17
C GLU A 126 13.54 -3.33 13.61
N PHE A 127 14.49 -4.17 14.06
CA PHE A 127 14.37 -4.82 15.37
C PHE A 127 14.97 -4.02 16.51
N LYS A 128 16.14 -3.43 16.31
CA LYS A 128 16.81 -2.62 17.33
C LYS A 128 16.37 -1.17 17.32
N TYR A 129 15.96 -0.67 16.14
CA TYR A 129 15.65 0.75 15.91
C TYR A 129 16.80 1.65 16.37
N ASP A 130 18.02 1.23 16.07
CA ASP A 130 19.26 1.89 16.49
C ASP A 130 19.85 2.65 15.31
N ARG A 131 19.70 3.99 15.35
CA ARG A 131 20.18 4.87 14.27
C ARG A 131 21.71 4.89 14.19
N HIS A 132 22.37 4.92 15.34
CA HIS A 132 23.83 4.92 15.38
C HIS A 132 24.39 3.62 14.80
N LEU A 133 23.88 2.47 15.25
CA LEU A 133 24.29 1.17 14.70
C LEU A 133 23.99 1.08 13.19
N THR A 134 22.89 1.66 12.73
CA THR A 134 22.53 1.73 11.31
C THR A 134 23.58 2.51 10.53
N ASP A 135 24.00 3.68 11.02
CA ASP A 135 25.03 4.50 10.39
C ASP A 135 26.38 3.79 10.39
N VAL A 136 26.80 3.17 11.50
CA VAL A 136 28.05 2.36 11.57
C VAL A 136 28.04 1.22 10.54
N ILE A 137 26.90 0.55 10.34
CA ILE A 137 26.80 -0.51 9.32
C ILE A 137 26.91 0.08 7.91
N LEU A 138 26.25 1.21 7.63
CA LEU A 138 26.33 1.88 6.33
C LEU A 138 27.74 2.38 6.04
N ASP A 139 28.46 2.93 7.02
CA ASP A 139 29.86 3.35 6.90
C ASP A 139 30.78 2.14 6.67
N THR A 140 30.51 1.02 7.35
CA THR A 140 31.23 -0.24 7.11
C THR A 140 31.03 -0.73 5.69
N ILE A 141 29.81 -0.67 5.14
CA ILE A 141 29.52 -1.03 3.75
C ILE A 141 30.30 -0.11 2.82
N GLU A 142 30.28 1.20 3.07
CA GLU A 142 30.98 2.19 2.25
C GLU A 142 32.48 1.95 2.22
N SER A 143 33.11 1.67 3.37
CA SER A 143 34.53 1.36 3.50
C SER A 143 34.93 0.05 2.80
N ASN A 144 34.00 -0.86 2.56
CA ASN A 144 34.21 -2.11 1.83
C ASN A 144 33.88 -2.00 0.32
N LEU A 145 33.56 -0.82 -0.19
CA LEU A 145 33.43 -0.60 -1.62
C LEU A 145 34.83 -0.44 -2.26
N ILE A 146 35.54 -1.58 -2.36
CA ILE A 146 36.87 -1.70 -2.95
C ILE A 146 36.83 -2.64 -4.16
N ASP A 147 37.83 -2.61 -4.99
CA ASP A 147 38.03 -3.48 -6.16
C ASP A 147 36.76 -3.55 -7.04
N GLU A 148 36.27 -4.72 -7.30
CA GLU A 148 35.08 -4.96 -8.14
C GLU A 148 33.79 -4.33 -7.59
N LEU A 149 33.70 -4.09 -6.29
CA LEU A 149 32.55 -3.44 -5.64
C LEU A 149 32.61 -1.91 -5.75
N ASN A 150 33.76 -1.33 -6.08
CA ASN A 150 33.97 0.11 -6.21
C ASN A 150 33.40 0.64 -7.53
N THR A 151 32.09 0.65 -7.66
CA THR A 151 31.40 1.15 -8.85
C THR A 151 30.54 2.36 -8.54
N PRO A 152 30.39 3.31 -9.49
CA PRO A 152 29.49 4.46 -9.31
C PRO A 152 28.04 4.05 -8.95
N GLU A 153 27.58 2.91 -9.48
CA GLU A 153 26.25 2.37 -9.21
C GLU A 153 26.10 1.95 -7.74
N ASN A 154 27.08 1.23 -7.18
CA ASN A 154 27.06 0.78 -5.80
C ASN A 154 27.12 1.96 -4.81
N HIS A 155 27.96 2.95 -5.08
CA HIS A 155 28.00 4.19 -4.31
C HIS A 155 26.66 4.93 -4.34
N GLU A 156 26.05 5.07 -5.51
CA GLU A 156 24.75 5.72 -5.64
C GLU A 156 23.64 4.91 -4.95
N ASN A 157 23.64 3.59 -5.05
CA ASN A 157 22.71 2.73 -4.35
C ASN A 157 22.80 2.89 -2.83
N LEU A 158 24.03 2.91 -2.30
CA LEU A 158 24.27 3.12 -0.87
C LEU A 158 23.84 4.52 -0.42
N ARG A 159 24.20 5.57 -1.17
CA ARG A 159 23.79 6.95 -0.89
C ARG A 159 22.28 7.10 -0.85
N ARG A 160 21.57 6.52 -1.83
CA ARG A 160 20.09 6.54 -1.89
C ARG A 160 19.46 5.77 -0.72
N LEU A 161 20.06 4.64 -0.34
CA LEU A 161 19.58 3.86 0.80
C LEU A 161 19.73 4.64 2.10
N ARG A 162 20.89 5.21 2.37
CA ARG A 162 21.18 6.06 3.54
C ARG A 162 20.17 7.21 3.63
N SER A 163 20.00 7.95 2.54
CA SER A 163 19.04 9.07 2.47
C SER A 163 17.60 8.63 2.70
N TYR A 164 17.22 7.45 2.20
CA TYR A 164 15.88 6.89 2.42
C TYR A 164 15.64 6.53 3.88
N LEU A 165 16.56 5.80 4.51
CA LEU A 165 16.45 5.40 5.92
C LEU A 165 16.38 6.61 6.85
N HIS A 166 17.24 7.61 6.63
CA HIS A 166 17.25 8.83 7.44
C HIS A 166 15.95 9.62 7.36
N ARG A 167 15.40 9.80 6.14
CA ARG A 167 14.14 10.53 5.93
C ARG A 167 12.92 9.82 6.51
N ARG A 168 12.96 8.47 6.54
CA ARG A 168 11.83 7.65 6.99
C ARG A 168 12.02 7.10 8.40
N TRP A 169 13.06 7.53 9.12
CA TRP A 169 13.41 6.95 10.40
C TRP A 169 12.25 6.89 11.39
N VAL A 170 11.49 7.98 11.51
CA VAL A 170 10.34 8.06 12.41
C VAL A 170 9.23 7.10 11.99
N ASP A 171 9.00 6.93 10.69
CA ASP A 171 7.94 6.08 10.14
C ASP A 171 8.24 4.58 10.32
N ILE A 172 9.51 4.21 10.53
CA ILE A 172 9.96 2.83 10.79
C ILE A 172 9.64 2.38 12.23
N LYS A 173 9.50 3.31 13.17
CA LYS A 173 9.27 3.00 14.59
C LYS A 173 8.02 2.13 14.77
N THR A 174 8.20 0.96 15.39
CA THR A 174 7.15 -0.06 15.51
C THR A 174 6.01 0.33 16.45
N PHE A 175 4.86 -0.35 16.35
CA PHE A 175 3.71 -0.18 17.25
C PHE A 175 4.11 -0.30 18.73
N LYS A 176 4.91 -1.32 19.06
CA LYS A 176 5.40 -1.54 20.43
C LYS A 176 6.22 -0.36 20.96
N MET A 177 7.09 0.19 20.11
CA MET A 177 7.93 1.33 20.48
C MET A 177 7.16 2.65 20.58
N ARG A 178 5.97 2.71 19.97
CA ARG A 178 5.05 3.87 20.09
C ARG A 178 4.01 3.67 21.18
N HIS A 179 4.07 2.56 21.93
CA HIS A 179 3.13 2.22 23.00
C HIS A 179 1.67 2.15 22.52
N LEU A 180 1.45 1.71 21.27
CA LEU A 180 0.13 1.55 20.71
C LEU A 180 -0.38 0.12 20.97
N SER A 181 -1.61 0.02 21.49
CA SER A 181 -2.30 -1.24 21.77
C SER A 181 -3.10 -1.76 20.58
N VAL A 182 -2.60 -1.58 19.37
CA VAL A 182 -3.29 -1.94 18.13
C VAL A 182 -2.59 -3.05 17.40
N ILE A 183 -3.34 -3.83 16.63
CA ILE A 183 -2.79 -4.85 15.74
C ILE A 183 -2.07 -4.15 14.59
N LYS A 184 -0.89 -4.68 14.23
CA LYS A 184 -0.10 -4.18 13.11
C LYS A 184 -0.94 -4.05 11.85
N ALA A 185 -0.85 -2.90 11.17
CA ALA A 185 -1.41 -2.71 9.84
C ALA A 185 -0.90 -3.82 8.89
N ILE A 186 -1.75 -4.27 7.99
CA ILE A 186 -1.41 -5.29 7.01
C ILE A 186 -1.27 -4.58 5.66
N GLY A 187 -0.10 -4.68 5.05
CA GLY A 187 0.08 -4.27 3.66
C GLY A 187 -0.91 -5.03 2.78
N CYS A 188 -1.91 -4.33 2.25
CA CYS A 188 -3.04 -4.96 1.60
C CYS A 188 -3.22 -4.57 0.15
N CYS A 189 -2.40 -3.63 -0.30
CA CYS A 189 -2.58 -3.06 -1.62
C CYS A 189 -2.31 -4.03 -2.77
N GLU A 190 -1.73 -5.19 -2.50
CA GLU A 190 -1.40 -6.17 -3.55
C GLU A 190 -2.55 -7.12 -3.93
N SER A 191 -3.62 -7.20 -3.16
CA SER A 191 -4.60 -8.29 -3.27
C SER A 191 -5.37 -8.35 -4.60
N ASN A 192 -5.43 -7.26 -5.38
CA ASN A 192 -6.04 -7.26 -6.73
C ASN A 192 -5.04 -6.99 -7.87
N THR A 193 -3.80 -6.73 -7.54
CA THR A 193 -2.77 -6.37 -8.53
C THR A 193 -2.62 -7.46 -9.58
N TYR A 194 -2.69 -8.73 -9.21
CA TYR A 194 -2.56 -9.85 -10.14
C TYR A 194 -3.70 -9.94 -11.17
N ARG A 195 -4.88 -9.32 -10.91
CA ARG A 195 -6.02 -9.35 -11.85
C ARG A 195 -5.84 -8.37 -12.99
N VAL A 196 -5.25 -7.24 -12.71
CA VAL A 196 -5.02 -6.18 -13.71
C VAL A 196 -3.59 -6.16 -14.24
N LYS A 197 -2.65 -6.78 -13.53
CA LYS A 197 -1.23 -6.85 -13.86
C LYS A 197 -0.85 -8.28 -14.27
N GLY A 198 -0.04 -8.43 -15.30
CA GLY A 198 0.45 -9.75 -15.73
C GLY A 198 0.88 -9.79 -17.19
N GLN A 199 1.42 -10.94 -17.62
CA GLN A 199 1.80 -11.16 -18.99
C GLN A 199 0.55 -11.18 -19.89
N GLY A 200 0.62 -10.49 -21.03
CA GLY A 200 -0.49 -10.41 -22.00
C GLY A 200 -1.63 -9.49 -21.61
N LYS A 201 -1.59 -8.82 -20.45
CA LYS A 201 -2.64 -7.88 -20.04
C LYS A 201 -2.26 -6.46 -20.42
N TYR A 202 -3.04 -5.88 -21.33
CA TYR A 202 -2.93 -4.50 -21.78
C TYR A 202 -4.31 -3.84 -21.70
N TRP A 203 -4.37 -2.63 -21.16
CA TRP A 203 -5.63 -1.95 -20.88
C TRP A 203 -5.72 -0.62 -21.63
N SER A 204 -6.88 -0.32 -22.22
CA SER A 204 -7.24 1.08 -22.49
C SER A 204 -7.50 1.81 -21.15
N GLU A 205 -7.49 3.13 -21.14
CA GLU A 205 -7.82 3.88 -19.91
C GLU A 205 -9.22 3.52 -19.44
N ASP A 206 -10.23 3.58 -20.32
CA ASP A 206 -11.63 3.26 -19.98
C ASP A 206 -11.78 1.80 -19.52
N GLY A 207 -11.10 0.85 -20.18
CA GLY A 207 -11.12 -0.55 -19.79
C GLY A 207 -10.47 -0.80 -18.42
N ALA A 208 -9.36 -0.12 -18.14
CA ALA A 208 -8.72 -0.18 -16.82
C ALA A 208 -9.64 0.41 -15.74
N GLU A 209 -10.23 1.57 -15.97
CA GLU A 209 -11.13 2.19 -15.03
C GLU A 209 -12.38 1.35 -14.79
N GLY A 210 -13.00 0.82 -15.84
CA GLY A 210 -14.17 -0.05 -15.72
C GLY A 210 -13.90 -1.29 -14.89
N ILE A 211 -12.81 -2.03 -15.17
CA ILE A 211 -12.48 -3.23 -14.38
C ILE A 211 -12.10 -2.90 -12.94
N LEU A 212 -11.41 -1.79 -12.69
CA LEU A 212 -11.08 -1.36 -11.34
C LEU A 212 -12.34 -1.01 -10.54
N ARG A 213 -13.30 -0.30 -11.15
CA ARG A 213 -14.59 0.03 -10.53
C ARG A 213 -15.35 -1.23 -10.15
N VAL A 214 -15.49 -2.19 -11.07
CA VAL A 214 -16.16 -3.47 -10.78
C VAL A 214 -15.46 -4.23 -9.64
N LEU A 215 -14.14 -4.35 -9.68
CA LEU A 215 -13.38 -5.04 -8.62
C LEU A 215 -13.52 -4.35 -7.26
N THR A 216 -13.59 -3.03 -7.24
CA THR A 216 -13.80 -2.23 -6.02
C THR A 216 -15.21 -2.43 -5.47
N CYS A 217 -16.25 -2.39 -6.31
CA CYS A 217 -17.63 -2.67 -5.92
C CYS A 217 -17.79 -4.09 -5.34
N ILE A 218 -17.16 -5.10 -5.97
CA ILE A 218 -17.16 -6.47 -5.43
C ILE A 218 -16.54 -6.53 -4.03
N LYS A 219 -15.40 -5.89 -3.84
CA LYS A 219 -14.70 -5.89 -2.55
C LYS A 219 -15.44 -5.15 -1.45
N ASN A 220 -16.10 -4.07 -1.82
CA ASN A 220 -16.91 -3.27 -0.92
C ASN A 220 -18.29 -3.89 -0.65
N ASN A 221 -18.63 -5.00 -1.30
CA ASN A 221 -20.00 -5.59 -1.32
C ASN A 221 -21.07 -4.62 -1.83
N GLU A 222 -20.72 -3.79 -2.81
CA GLU A 222 -21.58 -2.76 -3.40
C GLU A 222 -22.01 -3.08 -4.83
N LEU A 223 -21.64 -4.24 -5.38
CA LEU A 223 -21.88 -4.58 -6.77
C LEU A 223 -23.38 -4.59 -7.12
N GLU A 224 -24.21 -5.16 -6.26
CA GLU A 224 -25.67 -5.23 -6.47
C GLU A 224 -26.29 -3.83 -6.46
N TYR A 225 -25.88 -2.98 -5.52
CA TYR A 225 -26.35 -1.60 -5.45
C TYR A 225 -25.92 -0.80 -6.69
N TRP A 226 -24.65 -0.93 -7.11
CA TRP A 226 -24.13 -0.26 -8.28
C TRP A 226 -24.84 -0.68 -9.57
N LEU A 227 -25.05 -2.00 -9.78
CA LEU A 227 -25.80 -2.52 -10.92
C LEU A 227 -27.23 -2.01 -10.93
N SER A 228 -27.93 -1.99 -9.79
CA SER A 228 -29.30 -1.50 -9.71
C SER A 228 -29.41 0.02 -9.97
N SER A 229 -28.45 0.82 -9.56
CA SER A 229 -28.44 2.26 -9.77
C SER A 229 -28.11 2.67 -11.21
N GLU A 230 -27.14 2.02 -11.83
CA GLU A 230 -26.73 2.33 -13.23
C GLU A 230 -27.71 1.78 -14.26
N PHE A 231 -28.42 0.69 -13.96
CA PHE A 231 -29.36 0.02 -14.87
C PHE A 231 -30.83 0.20 -14.48
N ALA A 232 -31.13 1.06 -13.52
CA ALA A 232 -32.53 1.33 -13.10
C ALA A 232 -33.46 1.87 -14.22
N GLY A 233 -32.92 2.20 -15.41
CA GLY A 233 -33.67 2.58 -16.60
C GLY A 233 -33.89 1.46 -17.64
N GLY A 234 -33.27 0.31 -17.48
CA GLY A 234 -33.42 -0.88 -18.33
C GLY A 234 -33.80 -2.08 -17.50
N GLN A 235 -34.90 -2.75 -17.84
CA GLN A 235 -35.20 -4.06 -17.29
C GLN A 235 -34.06 -5.01 -17.70
N LEU A 236 -33.06 -5.17 -16.85
CA LEU A 236 -32.22 -6.36 -16.90
C LEU A 236 -33.04 -7.49 -16.29
N ASP A 237 -33.36 -8.45 -17.12
CA ASP A 237 -33.90 -9.73 -16.65
C ASP A 237 -32.77 -10.41 -15.86
N ILE A 238 -32.85 -10.30 -14.52
CA ILE A 238 -31.81 -10.77 -13.59
C ILE A 238 -31.97 -12.30 -13.37
N GLY A 239 -32.44 -13.04 -14.39
CA GLY A 239 -32.55 -14.50 -14.36
C GLY A 239 -31.23 -15.22 -14.06
N ASP A 240 -30.08 -14.59 -14.25
CA ASP A 240 -28.76 -15.23 -14.20
C ASP A 240 -27.79 -14.63 -13.18
N GLN A 241 -28.28 -14.13 -12.03
CA GLN A 241 -27.39 -13.67 -10.94
C GLN A 241 -26.45 -14.76 -10.43
N GLU A 242 -26.84 -16.02 -10.51
CA GLU A 242 -26.01 -17.18 -10.14
C GLU A 242 -24.90 -17.44 -11.17
N GLU A 243 -25.18 -17.26 -12.46
CA GLU A 243 -24.16 -17.38 -13.52
C GLU A 243 -23.13 -16.27 -13.48
N LEU A 244 -23.54 -15.02 -13.25
CA LEU A 244 -22.62 -13.89 -13.07
C LEU A 244 -21.76 -14.05 -11.81
N LYS A 245 -22.35 -14.51 -10.70
CA LYS A 245 -21.60 -14.87 -9.48
C LYS A 245 -20.67 -16.06 -9.72
N GLY A 246 -21.08 -17.02 -10.53
CA GLY A 246 -20.29 -18.18 -10.96
C GLY A 246 -19.12 -17.77 -11.87
N ALA A 247 -19.37 -16.97 -12.89
CA ALA A 247 -18.32 -16.46 -13.80
C ALA A 247 -17.28 -15.58 -13.09
N VAL A 248 -17.75 -14.75 -12.14
CA VAL A 248 -16.85 -13.97 -11.29
C VAL A 248 -16.07 -14.87 -10.32
N ARG A 249 -16.67 -15.92 -9.76
CA ARG A 249 -15.99 -16.89 -8.87
C ARG A 249 -15.03 -17.82 -9.62
N ALA A 250 -15.35 -18.25 -10.84
CA ALA A 250 -14.49 -19.12 -11.64
C ALA A 250 -13.24 -18.41 -12.16
N ASN A 251 -13.26 -17.08 -12.26
CA ASN A 251 -12.14 -16.24 -12.65
C ASN A 251 -11.48 -15.51 -11.46
N LEU A 252 -11.92 -15.81 -10.24
CA LEU A 252 -11.41 -15.36 -8.98
C LEU A 252 -10.52 -16.42 -8.34
#